data_cefc581af0152d4c12659e6ed3b8d8b1
#
_entry.id   cefc581af0152d4c12659e6ed3b8d8b1
#
_cell.length_a   1.000
_cell.length_b   1.000
_cell.length_c   1.000
_cell.angle_alpha   90.00
_cell.angle_beta   90.00
_cell.angle_gamma   90.00
#
_symmetry.space_group_name_H-M   'P 1'
#
loop_
_entity.id
_entity.type
_entity.pdbx_description
1 polymer ?
#
loop_
_entity_poly.entity_id
_entity_poly.type
_entity_poly.pdbx_seq_one_letter_code
_entity_poly.pdbx_strand_id
1 'polypeptide(L)'
;LAAALAAGALWGFLPAFFKAKWNTNETLFTLMMNYIATQLAAFFIIVWEVPKGAGKIGIINQGTEAGWLPVVGGQKYLLVILVVAVLTVFMYIYLNYSKHGYEIAVVGESQRTASYAGIKVERVIVRTMVLSGAVCGLMGLLLTAGTDHTLTTTIVGGRGFTAVMVSWMAKFNPIIMIFTSLLLVVLGRGASEISSTFGLNQSFSDILTGIILFFIIGSEFFITYRVSLRKGGKKEA
;
A
#
# COMPACT_ATOMS: atom_id res chain seq x y z
N LEU A 1 -17.95 3.14 -5.94
CA LEU A 1 -17.39 2.90 -4.61
C LEU A 1 -17.64 1.47 -4.14
N ALA A 2 -18.90 1.02 -4.01
CA ALA A 2 -19.23 -0.32 -3.50
C ALA A 2 -18.58 -1.44 -4.33
N ALA A 3 -18.59 -1.35 -5.66
CA ALA A 3 -17.97 -2.34 -6.54
C ALA A 3 -16.44 -2.43 -6.33
N ALA A 4 -15.74 -1.30 -6.15
CA ALA A 4 -14.31 -1.28 -5.92
C ALA A 4 -13.94 -1.89 -4.56
N LEU A 5 -14.70 -1.55 -3.52
CA LEU A 5 -14.56 -2.17 -2.20
C LEU A 5 -14.78 -3.68 -2.25
N ALA A 6 -15.85 -4.12 -2.93
CA ALA A 6 -16.18 -5.54 -3.07
C ALA A 6 -15.11 -6.31 -3.87
N ALA A 7 -14.65 -5.76 -5.00
CA ALA A 7 -13.61 -6.38 -5.81
C ALA A 7 -12.28 -6.50 -5.05
N GLY A 8 -11.87 -5.45 -4.34
CA GLY A 8 -10.69 -5.46 -3.50
C GLY A 8 -10.81 -6.45 -2.33
N ALA A 9 -11.97 -6.50 -1.68
CA ALA A 9 -12.26 -7.46 -0.61
C ALA A 9 -12.20 -8.91 -1.10
N LEU A 10 -12.80 -9.21 -2.25
CA LEU A 10 -12.75 -10.54 -2.88
C LEU A 10 -11.31 -10.93 -3.24
N TRP A 11 -10.53 -10.00 -3.79
CA TRP A 11 -9.12 -10.25 -4.11
C TRP A 11 -8.29 -10.53 -2.85
N GLY A 12 -8.53 -9.79 -1.76
CA GLY A 12 -7.88 -10.01 -0.47
C GLY A 12 -8.36 -11.27 0.27
N PHE A 13 -9.59 -11.74 -0.02
CA PHE A 13 -10.13 -12.96 0.58
C PHE A 13 -9.37 -14.23 0.14
N LEU A 14 -8.91 -14.29 -1.12
CA LEU A 14 -8.20 -15.46 -1.62
C LEU A 14 -6.96 -15.82 -0.77
N PRO A 15 -5.95 -14.94 -0.63
CA PRO A 15 -4.78 -15.25 0.21
C PRO A 15 -5.15 -15.45 1.69
N ALA A 16 -6.16 -14.74 2.17
CA ALA A 16 -6.65 -14.87 3.53
C ALA A 16 -7.18 -16.28 3.84
N PHE A 17 -7.96 -16.84 2.92
CA PHE A 17 -8.52 -18.17 3.04
C PHE A 17 -7.41 -19.24 3.06
N PHE A 18 -6.43 -19.15 2.16
CA PHE A 18 -5.31 -20.08 2.13
C PHE A 18 -4.44 -19.97 3.38
N LYS A 19 -4.20 -18.75 3.86
CA LYS A 19 -3.46 -18.52 5.12
C LYS A 19 -4.20 -19.11 6.33
N ALA A 20 -5.50 -18.85 6.45
CA ALA A 20 -6.28 -19.32 7.58
C ALA A 20 -6.39 -20.85 7.62
N LYS A 21 -6.58 -21.51 6.46
CA LYS A 21 -6.86 -22.95 6.43
C LYS A 21 -5.59 -23.81 6.36
N TRP A 22 -4.55 -23.38 5.64
CA TRP A 22 -3.32 -24.16 5.41
C TRP A 22 -2.05 -23.49 5.95
N ASN A 23 -2.18 -22.37 6.65
CA ASN A 23 -1.07 -21.63 7.21
C ASN A 23 0.05 -21.34 6.17
N THR A 24 -0.36 -21.07 4.92
CA THR A 24 0.56 -20.74 3.84
C THR A 24 1.32 -19.44 4.13
N ASN A 25 2.46 -19.23 3.45
CA ASN A 25 3.18 -17.97 3.54
C ASN A 25 2.39 -16.88 2.80
N GLU A 26 1.79 -15.94 3.55
CA GLU A 26 0.96 -14.87 3.00
C GLU A 26 1.75 -13.94 2.10
N THR A 27 3.02 -13.68 2.41
CA THR A 27 3.85 -12.75 1.63
C THR A 27 4.11 -13.29 0.23
N LEU A 28 4.50 -14.57 0.12
CA LEU A 28 4.71 -15.21 -1.18
C LEU A 28 3.41 -15.30 -1.98
N PHE A 29 2.32 -15.67 -1.31
CA PHE A 29 1.02 -15.82 -1.98
C PHE A 29 0.52 -14.47 -2.52
N THR A 30 0.60 -13.40 -1.72
CA THR A 30 0.17 -12.06 -2.16
C THR A 30 1.06 -11.49 -3.24
N LEU A 31 2.38 -11.78 -3.24
CA LEU A 31 3.27 -11.40 -4.35
C LEU A 31 2.86 -12.10 -5.65
N MET A 32 2.56 -13.40 -5.63
CA MET A 32 2.07 -14.13 -6.80
C MET A 32 0.75 -13.54 -7.30
N MET A 33 -0.19 -13.25 -6.39
CA MET A 33 -1.48 -12.63 -6.72
C MET A 33 -1.30 -11.23 -7.34
N ASN A 34 -0.27 -10.48 -6.93
CA ASN A 34 0.06 -9.19 -7.52
C ASN A 34 0.49 -9.32 -9.00
N TYR A 35 1.33 -10.31 -9.32
CA TYR A 35 1.70 -10.58 -10.72
C TYR A 35 0.49 -11.00 -11.55
N ILE A 36 -0.38 -11.87 -11.02
CA ILE A 36 -1.62 -12.27 -11.71
C ILE A 36 -2.50 -11.05 -11.96
N ALA A 37 -2.71 -10.18 -10.95
CA ALA A 37 -3.50 -8.97 -11.10
C ALA A 37 -2.93 -8.01 -12.16
N THR A 38 -1.61 -7.85 -12.20
CA THR A 38 -0.93 -7.00 -13.19
C THR A 38 -1.13 -7.54 -14.62
N GLN A 39 -0.99 -8.86 -14.82
CA GLN A 39 -1.20 -9.48 -16.13
C GLN A 39 -2.68 -9.45 -16.56
N LEU A 40 -3.59 -9.60 -15.60
CA LEU A 40 -5.02 -9.50 -15.85
C LEU A 40 -5.39 -8.06 -16.27
N ALA A 41 -4.86 -7.05 -15.58
CA ALA A 41 -5.02 -5.66 -15.97
C ALA A 41 -4.43 -5.38 -17.36
N ALA A 42 -3.22 -5.90 -17.66
CA ALA A 42 -2.59 -5.78 -18.96
C ALA A 42 -3.47 -6.37 -20.09
N PHE A 43 -4.05 -7.54 -19.86
CA PHE A 43 -4.97 -8.16 -20.82
C PHE A 43 -6.17 -7.25 -21.12
N PHE A 44 -6.85 -6.72 -20.10
CA PHE A 44 -7.99 -5.82 -20.30
C PHE A 44 -7.58 -4.51 -20.98
N ILE A 45 -6.40 -3.97 -20.65
CA ILE A 45 -5.88 -2.77 -21.31
C ILE A 45 -5.70 -3.02 -22.81
N ILE A 46 -5.06 -4.13 -23.22
CA ILE A 46 -4.87 -4.51 -24.63
C ILE A 46 -6.20 -4.64 -25.36
N VAL A 47 -7.22 -5.22 -24.70
CA VAL A 47 -8.56 -5.36 -25.30
C VAL A 47 -9.24 -4.02 -25.54
N TRP A 48 -9.12 -3.08 -24.61
CA TRP A 48 -9.87 -1.81 -24.59
C TRP A 48 -9.03 -0.59 -25.00
N GLU A 49 -7.73 -0.74 -25.27
CA GLU A 49 -6.89 0.39 -25.70
C GLU A 49 -7.34 1.00 -27.02
N VAL A 50 -7.31 2.33 -27.08
CA VAL A 50 -7.59 3.13 -28.27
C VAL A 50 -6.61 4.32 -28.30
N PRO A 51 -5.78 4.46 -29.37
CA PRO A 51 -5.56 3.52 -30.49
C PRO A 51 -4.81 2.24 -30.06
N LYS A 52 -4.95 1.19 -30.84
CA LYS A 52 -4.27 -0.10 -30.60
C LYS A 52 -2.74 0.07 -30.53
N GLY A 53 -2.09 -0.54 -29.53
CA GLY A 53 -0.66 -0.44 -29.29
C GLY A 53 -0.25 0.76 -28.41
N ALA A 54 -1.20 1.50 -27.87
CA ALA A 54 -0.91 2.65 -26.97
C ALA A 54 -0.45 2.21 -25.57
N GLY A 55 -0.69 0.97 -25.16
CA GLY A 55 -0.35 0.43 -23.84
C GLY A 55 -1.10 1.08 -22.68
N LYS A 56 -2.14 1.86 -23.00
CA LYS A 56 -3.00 2.54 -22.02
C LYS A 56 -4.42 2.68 -22.57
N ILE A 57 -5.39 2.61 -21.68
CA ILE A 57 -6.74 3.05 -22.01
C ILE A 57 -6.71 4.59 -22.03
N GLY A 58 -7.26 5.20 -23.10
CA GLY A 58 -7.40 6.65 -23.16
C GLY A 58 -8.16 7.22 -21.97
N ILE A 59 -8.35 8.52 -21.91
CA ILE A 59 -9.10 9.15 -20.81
C ILE A 59 -10.52 8.55 -20.78
N ILE A 60 -10.84 7.91 -19.64
CA ILE A 60 -12.11 7.19 -19.47
C ILE A 60 -13.25 8.22 -19.46
N ASN A 61 -14.22 8.05 -20.35
CA ASN A 61 -15.43 8.88 -20.45
C ASN A 61 -15.15 10.40 -20.55
N GLN A 62 -14.16 10.80 -21.33
CA GLN A 62 -13.76 12.20 -21.51
C GLN A 62 -14.91 13.13 -21.90
N GLY A 63 -15.93 12.62 -22.64
CA GLY A 63 -17.06 13.44 -23.10
C GLY A 63 -18.22 13.56 -22.10
N THR A 64 -18.37 12.61 -21.18
CA THR A 64 -19.49 12.54 -20.24
C THR A 64 -19.07 12.68 -18.79
N GLU A 65 -17.76 12.62 -18.52
CA GLU A 65 -17.15 12.60 -17.15
C GLU A 65 -17.83 11.56 -16.21
N ALA A 66 -18.52 10.58 -16.79
CA ALA A 66 -19.24 9.57 -16.03
C ALA A 66 -18.25 8.66 -15.26
N GLY A 67 -18.41 8.61 -13.94
CA GLY A 67 -17.54 7.86 -13.05
C GLY A 67 -16.34 8.64 -12.50
N TRP A 68 -16.14 9.88 -12.92
CA TRP A 68 -15.17 10.78 -12.31
C TRP A 68 -15.69 11.26 -10.95
N LEU A 69 -14.78 11.53 -10.04
CA LEU A 69 -15.14 12.12 -8.76
C LEU A 69 -15.52 13.59 -8.97
N PRO A 70 -16.66 14.04 -8.37
CA PRO A 70 -17.11 15.41 -8.54
C PRO A 70 -16.10 16.41 -7.98
N VAL A 71 -15.93 17.53 -8.68
CA VAL A 71 -15.09 18.64 -8.22
C VAL A 71 -15.82 19.36 -7.09
N VAL A 72 -15.25 19.37 -5.90
CA VAL A 72 -15.80 20.04 -4.72
C VAL A 72 -15.00 21.31 -4.42
N GLY A 73 -15.68 22.44 -4.26
CA GLY A 73 -15.04 23.71 -3.92
C GLY A 73 -14.06 24.27 -4.95
N GLY A 74 -14.21 23.91 -6.24
CA GLY A 74 -13.31 24.36 -7.31
C GLY A 74 -11.93 23.69 -7.33
N GLN A 75 -11.68 22.74 -6.44
CA GLN A 75 -10.43 21.99 -6.33
C GLN A 75 -10.63 20.54 -6.78
N LYS A 76 -9.89 20.08 -7.79
CA LYS A 76 -10.00 18.73 -8.36
C LYS A 76 -9.70 17.61 -7.37
N TYR A 77 -8.77 17.83 -6.45
CA TYR A 77 -8.27 16.78 -5.54
C TYR A 77 -8.85 16.85 -4.13
N LEU A 78 -9.65 17.85 -3.81
CA LEU A 78 -10.15 18.08 -2.45
C LEU A 78 -10.97 16.88 -1.94
N LEU A 79 -11.82 16.31 -2.78
CA LEU A 79 -12.63 15.16 -2.42
C LEU A 79 -11.78 13.92 -2.14
N VAL A 80 -10.73 13.68 -2.94
CA VAL A 80 -9.78 12.56 -2.72
C VAL A 80 -9.08 12.74 -1.37
N ILE A 81 -8.57 13.94 -1.09
CA ILE A 81 -7.90 14.26 0.18
C ILE A 81 -8.85 14.04 1.36
N LEU A 82 -10.10 14.49 1.25
CA LEU A 82 -11.11 14.34 2.31
C LEU A 82 -11.43 12.86 2.56
N VAL A 83 -11.62 12.06 1.51
CA VAL A 83 -11.87 10.61 1.63
C VAL A 83 -10.70 9.91 2.31
N VAL A 84 -9.45 10.23 1.91
CA VAL A 84 -8.25 9.66 2.53
C VAL A 84 -8.12 10.08 3.99
N ALA A 85 -8.40 11.35 4.32
CA ALA A 85 -8.35 11.83 5.70
C ALA A 85 -9.39 11.12 6.58
N VAL A 86 -10.64 11.01 6.11
CA VAL A 86 -11.70 10.28 6.82
C VAL A 86 -11.32 8.80 6.99
N LEU A 87 -10.78 8.16 5.95
CA LEU A 87 -10.33 6.78 6.02
C LEU A 87 -9.20 6.60 7.05
N THR A 88 -8.24 7.53 7.10
CA THR A 88 -7.14 7.49 8.07
C THR A 88 -7.64 7.61 9.50
N VAL A 89 -8.55 8.56 9.76
CA VAL A 89 -9.19 8.72 11.09
C VAL A 89 -9.99 7.47 11.44
N PHE A 90 -10.76 6.93 10.50
CA PHE A 90 -11.51 5.69 10.70
C PHE A 90 -10.58 4.52 11.06
N MET A 91 -9.49 4.33 10.31
CA MET A 91 -8.51 3.26 10.59
C MET A 91 -7.79 3.47 11.92
N TYR A 92 -7.48 4.72 12.30
CA TYR A 92 -6.91 5.02 13.61
C TYR A 92 -7.84 4.60 14.74
N ILE A 93 -9.12 4.98 14.67
CA ILE A 93 -10.14 4.61 15.66
C ILE A 93 -10.34 3.10 15.66
N TYR A 94 -10.44 2.48 14.49
CA TYR A 94 -10.63 1.04 14.34
C TYR A 94 -9.50 0.23 14.98
N LEU A 95 -8.25 0.60 14.75
CA LEU A 95 -7.10 -0.14 15.28
C LEU A 95 -6.89 0.08 16.79
N ASN A 96 -7.09 1.30 17.30
CA ASN A 96 -6.75 1.63 18.68
C ASN A 96 -7.92 1.50 19.67
N TYR A 97 -9.16 1.69 19.21
CA TYR A 97 -10.32 1.77 20.11
C TYR A 97 -11.36 0.66 19.89
N SER A 98 -11.22 -0.19 18.87
CA SER A 98 -12.17 -1.27 18.67
C SER A 98 -11.70 -2.60 19.26
N LYS A 99 -12.67 -3.46 19.61
CA LYS A 99 -12.41 -4.85 19.98
C LYS A 99 -11.61 -5.59 18.91
N HIS A 100 -11.88 -5.30 17.65
CA HIS A 100 -11.20 -5.92 16.52
C HIS A 100 -9.73 -5.50 16.41
N GLY A 101 -9.41 -4.23 16.69
CA GLY A 101 -8.03 -3.77 16.76
C GLY A 101 -7.23 -4.47 17.85
N TYR A 102 -7.84 -4.64 19.03
CA TYR A 102 -7.24 -5.43 20.11
C TYR A 102 -6.98 -6.89 19.69
N GLU A 103 -7.96 -7.56 19.07
CA GLU A 103 -7.77 -8.93 18.56
C GLU A 103 -6.62 -9.03 17.56
N ILE A 104 -6.50 -8.03 16.66
CA ILE A 104 -5.41 -7.95 15.66
C ILE A 104 -4.05 -7.81 16.37
N ALA A 105 -3.94 -6.93 17.36
CA ALA A 105 -2.70 -6.73 18.12
C ALA A 105 -2.25 -8.00 18.84
N VAL A 106 -3.18 -8.68 19.55
CA VAL A 106 -2.86 -9.92 20.28
C VAL A 106 -2.46 -11.05 19.32
N VAL A 107 -3.16 -11.22 18.19
CA VAL A 107 -2.80 -12.23 17.17
C VAL A 107 -1.46 -11.91 16.53
N GLY A 108 -1.14 -10.62 16.33
CA GLY A 108 0.13 -10.16 15.81
C GLY A 108 1.31 -10.46 16.70
N GLU A 109 1.15 -10.36 18.02
CA GLU A 109 2.20 -10.71 18.98
C GLU A 109 2.39 -12.24 19.08
N SER A 110 1.29 -12.98 19.26
CA SER A 110 1.35 -14.44 19.38
C SER A 110 0.02 -15.09 19.07
N GLN A 111 -0.02 -15.85 17.98
CA GLN A 111 -1.21 -16.65 17.61
C GLN A 111 -1.57 -17.68 18.67
N ARG A 112 -0.58 -18.28 19.36
CA ARG A 112 -0.81 -19.25 20.45
C ARG A 112 -1.48 -18.57 21.64
N THR A 113 -0.96 -17.44 22.09
CA THR A 113 -1.54 -16.68 23.20
C THR A 113 -2.97 -16.22 22.87
N ALA A 114 -3.22 -15.76 21.64
CA ALA A 114 -4.56 -15.41 21.18
C ALA A 114 -5.54 -16.58 21.26
N SER A 115 -5.11 -17.79 20.86
CA SER A 115 -5.94 -19.00 20.95
C SER A 115 -6.26 -19.37 22.39
N TYR A 116 -5.30 -19.26 23.32
CA TYR A 116 -5.55 -19.49 24.73
C TYR A 116 -6.55 -18.48 25.34
N ALA A 117 -6.53 -17.25 24.86
CA ALA A 117 -7.50 -16.22 25.23
C ALA A 117 -8.88 -16.39 24.57
N GLY A 118 -9.11 -17.47 23.81
CA GLY A 118 -10.38 -17.75 23.13
C GLY A 118 -10.62 -16.98 21.83
N ILE A 119 -9.60 -16.28 21.32
CA ILE A 119 -9.69 -15.54 20.05
C ILE A 119 -9.57 -16.52 18.88
N LYS A 120 -10.51 -16.47 17.95
CA LYS A 120 -10.48 -17.29 16.74
C LYS A 120 -9.53 -16.69 15.71
N VAL A 121 -8.24 -17.10 15.75
CA VAL A 121 -7.14 -16.58 14.93
C VAL A 121 -7.49 -16.55 13.44
N GLU A 122 -8.05 -17.64 12.91
CA GLU A 122 -8.46 -17.73 11.51
C GLU A 122 -9.43 -16.61 11.09
N ARG A 123 -10.41 -16.30 11.91
CA ARG A 123 -11.38 -15.23 11.62
C ARG A 123 -10.74 -13.85 11.64
N VAL A 124 -9.79 -13.64 12.56
CA VAL A 124 -9.04 -12.37 12.63
C VAL A 124 -8.21 -12.18 11.38
N ILE A 125 -7.48 -13.22 10.94
CA ILE A 125 -6.67 -13.19 9.71
C ILE A 125 -7.55 -12.86 8.50
N VAL A 126 -8.63 -13.62 8.28
CA VAL A 126 -9.51 -13.42 7.13
C VAL A 126 -10.11 -12.01 7.12
N ARG A 127 -10.64 -11.57 8.26
CA ARG A 127 -11.25 -10.24 8.36
C ARG A 127 -10.24 -9.11 8.08
N THR A 128 -9.04 -9.22 8.62
CA THR A 128 -7.98 -8.19 8.45
C THR A 128 -7.53 -8.11 6.99
N MET A 129 -7.30 -9.25 6.34
CA MET A 129 -6.88 -9.28 4.94
C MET A 129 -7.99 -8.82 3.99
N VAL A 130 -9.24 -9.18 4.26
CA VAL A 130 -10.40 -8.69 3.49
C VAL A 130 -10.57 -7.18 3.63
N LEU A 131 -10.44 -6.66 4.85
CA LEU A 131 -10.49 -5.21 5.10
C LEU A 131 -9.36 -4.49 4.38
N SER A 132 -8.14 -5.01 4.46
CA SER A 132 -6.99 -4.46 3.74
C SER A 132 -7.22 -4.46 2.22
N GLY A 133 -7.72 -5.57 1.67
CA GLY A 133 -8.08 -5.67 0.26
C GLY A 133 -9.15 -4.65 -0.15
N ALA A 134 -10.18 -4.46 0.67
CA ALA A 134 -11.22 -3.45 0.43
C ALA A 134 -10.63 -2.03 0.38
N VAL A 135 -9.75 -1.68 1.32
CA VAL A 135 -9.05 -0.38 1.34
C VAL A 135 -8.17 -0.22 0.09
N CYS A 136 -7.44 -1.25 -0.32
CA CYS A 136 -6.66 -1.23 -1.57
C CYS A 136 -7.54 -1.02 -2.81
N GLY A 137 -8.71 -1.67 -2.87
CA GLY A 137 -9.69 -1.47 -3.93
C GLY A 137 -10.21 -0.03 -3.98
N LEU A 138 -10.48 0.56 -2.82
CA LEU A 138 -10.85 1.98 -2.71
C LEU A 138 -9.74 2.90 -3.22
N MET A 139 -8.48 2.63 -2.84
CA MET A 139 -7.33 3.41 -3.30
C MET A 139 -7.16 3.31 -4.82
N GLY A 140 -7.35 2.13 -5.41
CA GLY A 140 -7.36 1.94 -6.86
C GLY A 140 -8.41 2.80 -7.55
N LEU A 141 -9.63 2.86 -7.00
CA LEU A 141 -10.69 3.73 -7.51
C LEU A 141 -10.34 5.22 -7.39
N LEU A 142 -9.77 5.66 -6.26
CA LEU A 142 -9.35 7.05 -6.08
C LEU A 142 -8.25 7.46 -7.06
N LEU A 143 -7.35 6.54 -7.42
CA LEU A 143 -6.33 6.79 -8.43
C LEU A 143 -6.94 6.92 -9.82
N THR A 144 -7.80 5.98 -10.22
CA THR A 144 -8.38 5.95 -11.58
C THR A 144 -9.48 6.98 -11.80
N ALA A 145 -10.37 7.17 -10.83
CA ALA A 145 -11.51 8.08 -10.96
C ALA A 145 -11.25 9.49 -10.43
N GLY A 146 -10.24 9.66 -9.55
CA GLY A 146 -9.97 10.93 -8.89
C GLY A 146 -8.71 11.65 -9.33
N THR A 147 -7.73 10.94 -9.90
CA THR A 147 -6.43 11.54 -10.19
C THR A 147 -6.04 11.40 -11.65
N ASP A 148 -5.92 10.18 -12.15
CA ASP A 148 -5.28 9.91 -13.44
C ASP A 148 -6.28 9.81 -14.59
N HIS A 149 -7.55 9.47 -14.31
CA HIS A 149 -8.64 9.26 -15.26
C HIS A 149 -8.30 8.31 -16.42
N THR A 150 -7.25 7.54 -16.26
CA THR A 150 -6.77 6.54 -17.23
C THR A 150 -6.40 5.25 -16.50
N LEU A 151 -6.26 4.16 -17.26
CA LEU A 151 -5.78 2.90 -16.72
C LEU A 151 -4.54 2.45 -17.49
N THR A 152 -3.44 2.25 -16.74
CA THR A 152 -2.18 1.73 -17.25
C THR A 152 -1.69 0.58 -16.37
N THR A 153 -0.84 -0.29 -16.91
CA THR A 153 -0.22 -1.37 -16.11
C THR A 153 0.70 -0.85 -15.00
N THR A 154 1.19 0.38 -15.15
CA THR A 154 2.12 1.02 -14.23
C THR A 154 1.47 2.04 -13.31
N ILE A 155 0.13 2.15 -13.30
CA ILE A 155 -0.60 3.18 -12.52
C ILE A 155 -0.26 3.15 -11.02
N VAL A 156 0.03 1.98 -10.47
CA VAL A 156 0.41 1.82 -9.06
C VAL A 156 1.86 2.23 -8.81
N GLY A 157 2.76 2.11 -9.81
CA GLY A 157 4.14 2.62 -9.79
C GLY A 157 4.96 2.20 -8.56
N GLY A 158 4.79 0.95 -8.06
CA GLY A 158 5.53 0.48 -6.88
C GLY A 158 5.08 1.08 -5.53
N ARG A 159 4.04 1.94 -5.51
CA ARG A 159 3.55 2.61 -4.30
C ARG A 159 3.17 1.65 -3.17
N GLY A 160 2.79 0.40 -3.50
CA GLY A 160 2.52 -0.64 -2.50
C GLY A 160 3.75 -0.99 -1.66
N PHE A 161 4.91 -1.17 -2.29
CA PHE A 161 6.16 -1.44 -1.57
C PHE A 161 6.61 -0.24 -0.75
N THR A 162 6.50 0.97 -1.30
CA THR A 162 6.76 2.22 -0.56
C THR A 162 5.84 2.35 0.67
N ALA A 163 4.57 1.97 0.55
CA ALA A 163 3.64 1.99 1.68
C ALA A 163 4.04 1.02 2.81
N VAL A 164 4.58 -0.16 2.48
CA VAL A 164 5.12 -1.10 3.48
C VAL A 164 6.30 -0.46 4.23
N MET A 165 7.23 0.19 3.50
CA MET A 165 8.36 0.90 4.11
C MET A 165 7.88 2.03 5.04
N VAL A 166 6.91 2.83 4.60
CA VAL A 166 6.28 3.89 5.42
C VAL A 166 5.65 3.31 6.68
N SER A 167 4.96 2.17 6.58
CA SER A 167 4.36 1.51 7.74
C SER A 167 5.40 1.11 8.79
N TRP A 168 6.51 0.55 8.35
CA TRP A 168 7.59 0.14 9.26
C TRP A 168 8.27 1.34 9.91
N MET A 169 8.60 2.38 9.14
CA MET A 169 9.15 3.64 9.68
C MET A 169 8.22 4.28 10.71
N ALA A 170 6.92 4.24 10.47
CA ALA A 170 5.92 4.79 11.36
C ALA A 170 5.55 3.87 12.55
N LYS A 171 6.18 2.71 12.68
CA LYS A 171 5.86 1.69 13.70
C LYS A 171 4.36 1.39 13.77
N PHE A 172 3.72 1.29 12.58
CA PHE A 172 2.29 1.05 12.39
C PHE A 172 1.35 2.09 13.03
N ASN A 173 1.86 3.29 13.35
CA ASN A 173 1.03 4.38 13.85
C ASN A 173 0.48 5.20 12.68
N PRO A 174 -0.86 5.26 12.46
CA PRO A 174 -1.46 5.96 11.33
C PRO A 174 -1.16 7.46 11.28
N ILE A 175 -1.01 8.12 12.42
CA ILE A 175 -0.69 9.55 12.48
C ILE A 175 0.75 9.78 11.98
N ILE A 176 1.71 8.99 12.46
CA ILE A 176 3.11 9.09 12.02
C ILE A 176 3.22 8.73 10.54
N MET A 177 2.42 7.77 10.04
CA MET A 177 2.38 7.41 8.62
C MET A 177 2.03 8.58 7.70
N ILE A 178 1.21 9.55 8.14
CA ILE A 178 0.91 10.75 7.36
C ILE A 178 2.19 11.57 7.14
N PHE A 179 2.96 11.82 8.22
CA PHE A 179 4.18 12.61 8.13
C PHE A 179 5.28 11.90 7.33
N THR A 180 5.47 10.60 7.56
CA THR A 180 6.46 9.81 6.81
C THR A 180 6.10 9.69 5.33
N SER A 181 4.83 9.50 5.00
CA SER A 181 4.39 9.46 3.60
C SER A 181 4.55 10.83 2.91
N LEU A 182 4.22 11.92 3.62
CA LEU A 182 4.43 13.28 3.11
C LEU A 182 5.92 13.53 2.82
N LEU A 183 6.79 13.16 3.76
CA LEU A 183 8.25 13.27 3.58
C LEU A 183 8.70 12.54 2.31
N LEU A 184 8.28 11.29 2.10
CA LEU A 184 8.67 10.51 0.93
C LEU A 184 8.13 11.10 -0.38
N VAL A 185 6.89 11.61 -0.37
CA VAL A 185 6.31 12.29 -1.55
C VAL A 185 7.09 13.56 -1.89
N VAL A 186 7.45 14.37 -0.90
CA VAL A 186 8.26 15.59 -1.10
C VAL A 186 9.64 15.23 -1.65
N LEU A 187 10.31 14.20 -1.11
CA LEU A 187 11.59 13.73 -1.61
C LEU A 187 11.50 13.23 -3.06
N GLY A 188 10.51 12.39 -3.36
CA GLY A 188 10.32 11.86 -4.71
C GLY A 188 9.97 12.95 -5.73
N ARG A 189 9.11 13.91 -5.37
CA ARG A 189 8.79 15.06 -6.24
C ARG A 189 9.98 15.99 -6.41
N GLY A 190 10.72 16.27 -5.33
CA GLY A 190 11.95 17.07 -5.40
C GLY A 190 13.01 16.44 -6.31
N ALA A 191 13.23 15.14 -6.20
CA ALA A 191 14.15 14.40 -7.06
C ALA A 191 13.70 14.44 -8.55
N SER A 192 12.41 14.30 -8.81
CA SER A 192 11.84 14.41 -10.17
C SER A 192 11.99 15.83 -10.74
N GLU A 193 11.78 16.85 -9.94
CA GLU A 193 11.94 18.26 -10.35
C GLU A 193 13.40 18.58 -10.68
N ILE A 194 14.33 18.12 -9.87
CA ILE A 194 15.78 18.24 -10.14
C ILE A 194 16.12 17.57 -11.48
N SER A 195 15.66 16.33 -11.68
CA SER A 195 15.90 15.62 -12.95
C SER A 195 15.39 16.39 -14.16
N SER A 196 14.17 16.94 -14.09
CA SER A 196 13.59 17.69 -15.19
C SER A 196 14.32 19.02 -15.45
N THR A 197 14.69 19.73 -14.40
CA THR A 197 15.40 21.03 -14.50
C THR A 197 16.79 20.88 -15.12
N PHE A 198 17.50 19.79 -14.79
CA PHE A 198 18.84 19.52 -15.32
C PHE A 198 18.83 18.66 -16.59
N GLY A 199 17.65 18.35 -17.14
CA GLY A 199 17.52 17.51 -18.35
C GLY A 199 18.01 16.07 -18.15
N LEU A 200 17.98 15.56 -16.93
CA LEU A 200 18.41 14.21 -16.59
C LEU A 200 17.26 13.21 -16.83
N ASN A 201 17.61 11.95 -17.07
CA ASN A 201 16.62 10.90 -17.22
C ASN A 201 15.86 10.66 -15.90
N GLN A 202 14.59 10.29 -16.00
CA GLN A 202 13.73 9.90 -14.84
C GLN A 202 14.40 8.87 -13.94
N SER A 203 15.17 7.94 -14.52
CA SER A 203 15.93 6.94 -13.76
C SER A 203 16.91 7.54 -12.73
N PHE A 204 17.39 8.77 -12.97
CA PHE A 204 18.24 9.47 -12.00
C PHE A 204 17.44 9.84 -10.73
N SER A 205 16.22 10.33 -10.90
CA SER A 205 15.31 10.61 -9.80
C SER A 205 15.03 9.34 -8.96
N ASP A 206 14.81 8.22 -9.64
CA ASP A 206 14.52 6.93 -8.97
C ASP A 206 15.74 6.43 -8.17
N ILE A 207 16.95 6.56 -8.73
CA ILE A 207 18.21 6.21 -8.04
C ILE A 207 18.39 7.11 -6.82
N LEU A 208 18.23 8.41 -6.96
CA LEU A 208 18.41 9.39 -5.88
C LEU A 208 17.42 9.11 -4.74
N THR A 209 16.16 8.88 -5.08
CA THR A 209 15.12 8.49 -4.11
C THR A 209 15.47 7.17 -3.42
N GLY A 210 15.95 6.17 -4.17
CA GLY A 210 16.36 4.87 -3.64
C GLY A 210 17.52 4.99 -2.64
N ILE A 211 18.53 5.81 -2.94
CA ILE A 211 19.66 6.08 -2.04
C ILE A 211 19.18 6.72 -0.73
N ILE A 212 18.34 7.77 -0.84
CA ILE A 212 17.79 8.45 0.34
C ILE A 212 17.00 7.47 1.21
N LEU A 213 16.11 6.66 0.61
CA LEU A 213 15.33 5.64 1.30
C LEU A 213 16.23 4.62 2.00
N PHE A 214 17.27 4.15 1.32
CA PHE A 214 18.23 3.20 1.89
C PHE A 214 18.88 3.75 3.17
N PHE A 215 19.32 5.01 3.15
CA PHE A 215 19.91 5.64 4.32
C PHE A 215 18.90 5.90 5.45
N ILE A 216 17.67 6.27 5.13
CA ILE A 216 16.61 6.46 6.13
C ILE A 216 16.31 5.13 6.84
N ILE A 217 16.09 4.04 6.09
CA ILE A 217 15.82 2.72 6.66
C ILE A 217 17.03 2.20 7.42
N GLY A 218 18.25 2.42 6.90
CA GLY A 218 19.48 2.06 7.57
C GLY A 218 19.65 2.79 8.90
N SER A 219 19.34 4.09 8.96
CA SER A 219 19.42 4.86 10.21
C SER A 219 18.41 4.36 11.25
N GLU A 220 17.19 4.01 10.84
CA GLU A 220 16.17 3.43 11.74
C GLU A 220 16.63 2.11 12.36
N PHE A 221 17.35 1.27 11.58
CA PHE A 221 17.95 0.05 12.11
C PHE A 221 18.94 0.34 13.25
N PHE A 222 19.84 1.32 13.09
CA PHE A 222 20.81 1.69 14.12
C PHE A 222 20.17 2.38 15.33
N ILE A 223 19.06 3.07 15.15
CA ILE A 223 18.28 3.67 16.26
C ILE A 223 17.60 2.58 17.08
N THR A 224 17.04 1.56 16.42
CA THR A 224 16.26 0.49 17.07
C THR A 224 17.15 -0.58 17.68
N TYR A 225 18.29 -0.92 17.03
CA TYR A 225 19.18 -1.99 17.44
C TYR A 225 20.56 -1.48 17.81
N ARG A 226 21.05 -1.85 19.00
CA ARG A 226 22.45 -1.62 19.36
C ARG A 226 23.33 -2.74 18.80
N VAL A 227 24.20 -2.40 17.86
CA VAL A 227 25.19 -3.35 17.32
C VAL A 227 26.28 -3.55 18.35
N SER A 228 26.34 -4.72 19.00
CA SER A 228 27.45 -5.12 19.88
C SER A 228 28.30 -6.16 19.17
N LEU A 229 29.55 -5.79 18.87
CA LEU A 229 30.56 -6.75 18.42
C LEU A 229 30.94 -7.62 19.59
N ARG A 230 30.48 -8.88 19.60
CA ARG A 230 30.95 -9.87 20.59
C ARG A 230 32.40 -10.21 20.28
N LYS A 231 33.35 -9.66 21.06
CA LYS A 231 34.74 -10.14 21.04
C LYS A 231 34.70 -11.62 21.38
N GLY A 232 35.19 -12.45 20.47
CA GLY A 232 35.29 -13.89 20.68
C GLY A 232 36.12 -14.14 21.95
N GLY A 233 35.46 -14.64 22.98
CA GLY A 233 36.14 -15.14 24.17
C GLY A 233 37.06 -16.28 23.76
N LYS A 234 38.36 -16.20 24.07
CA LYS A 234 39.28 -17.33 24.05
C LYS A 234 38.61 -18.47 24.81
N LYS A 235 38.44 -19.59 24.15
CA LYS A 235 38.21 -20.87 24.83
C LYS A 235 39.49 -21.10 25.63
N GLU A 236 39.43 -20.96 26.94
CA GLU A 236 40.42 -21.57 27.83
C GLU A 236 40.22 -23.07 27.75
N ALA A 237 41.30 -23.76 27.44
CA ALA A 237 41.44 -25.21 27.37
C ALA A 237 41.47 -25.81 28.77
#